data_3cdc8c83f04dc46966e21f5ff7cf97b1
#
_entry.id   3cdc8c83f04dc46966e21f5ff7cf97b1
#
_cell.length_a   1.000
_cell.length_b   1.000
_cell.length_c   1.000
_cell.angle_alpha   90.00
_cell.angle_beta   90.00
_cell.angle_gamma   90.00
#
_symmetry.space_group_name_H-M   'P 1'
#
loop_
_entity.id
_entity.type
_entity.pdbx_description
1 polymer ?
#
loop_
_entity_poly.entity_id
_entity_poly.type
_entity_poly.pdbx_seq_one_letter_code
_entity_poly.pdbx_strand_id
1 'polypeptide(L)'
;MNTANAVEQVDVVIIGAGPSGSVAASLLKQQGVDALVLERAQFPRFSIGESLLPCCMTVLEQAGMTEAVAEAGFQFKNGAAFRRNGHYTTFDFSDKFTPGPGTTFQVPRGQFDKLLADTASTQGVEIRYGQTVTAVDLSAEPRLTVADENGRVYSVQAKYLLDASGFGRVLPRLLQLECPSSLPARSAIFTHIEDNISDPEFDRNKILISVHPRNKDIWYWLIPFSNGTCSLGVVAEPHLLARLEGSLEQQLRTIVNEEPGLEALLKDARVIRDCATLKGYSANVSTLASDKFALLGNAGEFLDPVFSSGVTIAMHSASLACDCLVRQLKGEAVDWQQDYAEPLMLGVNTFRTYVEAWYDGRFQEVIFFEDANPKIKQMICSILAGYAWDSNNPFVSESRRRLDLVVNLCRDAVEEAL
;
A
#
# COMPACT_ATOMS: atom_id res chain seq x y z
N MET A 1 -38.37 -30.42 -7.13
CA MET A 1 -37.52 -30.97 -6.06
C MET A 1 -36.42 -29.93 -5.79
N ASN A 2 -36.51 -29.22 -4.67
CA ASN A 2 -35.46 -28.31 -4.25
C ASN A 2 -34.28 -29.16 -3.80
N THR A 3 -33.26 -29.29 -4.65
CA THR A 3 -31.94 -29.71 -4.21
C THR A 3 -31.42 -28.56 -3.35
N ALA A 4 -31.52 -28.70 -2.04
CA ALA A 4 -30.77 -27.85 -1.13
C ALA A 4 -29.31 -27.93 -1.62
N ASN A 5 -28.77 -26.83 -2.23
CA ASN A 5 -27.37 -26.78 -2.60
C ASN A 5 -26.57 -27.05 -1.32
N ALA A 6 -25.81 -28.14 -1.30
CA ALA A 6 -24.89 -28.41 -0.19
C ALA A 6 -24.04 -27.15 0.00
N VAL A 7 -23.95 -26.68 1.24
CA VAL A 7 -23.09 -25.54 1.58
C VAL A 7 -21.66 -26.02 1.41
N GLU A 8 -20.90 -25.34 0.56
CA GLU A 8 -19.50 -25.62 0.38
C GLU A 8 -18.73 -25.30 1.66
N GLN A 9 -17.82 -26.17 2.07
CA GLN A 9 -17.03 -26.00 3.29
C GLN A 9 -15.54 -25.96 2.96
N VAL A 10 -14.84 -24.98 3.54
CA VAL A 10 -13.40 -24.80 3.43
C VAL A 10 -12.82 -24.43 4.81
N ASP A 11 -11.50 -24.48 4.98
CA ASP A 11 -10.92 -24.00 6.23
C ASP A 11 -10.97 -22.47 6.29
N VAL A 12 -10.60 -21.79 5.19
CA VAL A 12 -10.49 -20.33 5.15
C VAL A 12 -11.09 -19.77 3.87
N VAL A 13 -11.88 -18.71 3.97
CA VAL A 13 -12.23 -17.88 2.81
C VAL A 13 -11.43 -16.59 2.85
N ILE A 14 -10.79 -16.24 1.73
CA ILE A 14 -10.08 -14.98 1.51
C ILE A 14 -10.88 -14.14 0.53
N ILE A 15 -11.24 -12.92 0.91
CA ILE A 15 -12.03 -11.99 0.09
C ILE A 15 -11.08 -11.04 -0.62
N GLY A 16 -10.89 -11.23 -1.93
CA GLY A 16 -9.99 -10.46 -2.79
C GLY A 16 -8.66 -11.16 -3.08
N ALA A 17 -8.24 -11.11 -4.36
CA ALA A 17 -7.00 -11.70 -4.88
C ALA A 17 -5.91 -10.64 -5.15
N GLY A 18 -5.97 -9.47 -4.48
CA GLY A 18 -4.90 -8.48 -4.50
C GLY A 18 -3.66 -8.97 -3.75
N PRO A 19 -2.64 -8.12 -3.55
CA PRO A 19 -1.36 -8.53 -2.95
C PRO A 19 -1.50 -9.24 -1.60
N SER A 20 -2.33 -8.72 -0.69
CA SER A 20 -2.54 -9.39 0.61
C SER A 20 -3.24 -10.73 0.48
N GLY A 21 -4.25 -10.84 -0.40
CA GLY A 21 -5.02 -12.07 -0.56
C GLY A 21 -4.22 -13.17 -1.22
N SER A 22 -3.48 -12.87 -2.29
CA SER A 22 -2.61 -13.83 -2.98
C SER A 22 -1.48 -14.33 -2.08
N VAL A 23 -0.85 -13.41 -1.33
CA VAL A 23 0.20 -13.74 -0.36
C VAL A 23 -0.35 -14.62 0.77
N ALA A 24 -1.48 -14.21 1.39
CA ALA A 24 -2.12 -14.99 2.45
C ALA A 24 -2.49 -16.41 1.98
N ALA A 25 -3.07 -16.52 0.79
CA ALA A 25 -3.45 -17.80 0.20
C ALA A 25 -2.25 -18.72 0.00
N SER A 26 -1.13 -18.19 -0.51
CA SER A 26 0.11 -18.95 -0.68
C SER A 26 0.71 -19.40 0.64
N LEU A 27 0.77 -18.52 1.64
CA LEU A 27 1.27 -18.85 2.98
C LEU A 27 0.44 -19.93 3.65
N LEU A 28 -0.87 -19.85 3.57
CA LEU A 28 -1.79 -20.88 4.11
C LEU A 28 -1.65 -22.20 3.37
N LYS A 29 -1.52 -22.16 2.04
CA LYS A 29 -1.33 -23.37 1.22
C LYS A 29 -0.05 -24.12 1.60
N GLN A 30 1.05 -23.41 1.84
CA GLN A 30 2.30 -24.01 2.31
C GLN A 30 2.15 -24.74 3.66
N GLN A 31 1.19 -24.31 4.48
CA GLN A 31 0.85 -24.94 5.76
C GLN A 31 -0.22 -26.04 5.66
N GLY A 32 -0.66 -26.39 4.44
CA GLY A 32 -1.67 -27.41 4.19
C GLY A 32 -3.10 -26.99 4.54
N VAL A 33 -3.36 -25.68 4.70
CA VAL A 33 -4.69 -25.15 4.97
C VAL A 33 -5.49 -25.04 3.67
N ASP A 34 -6.74 -25.46 3.68
CA ASP A 34 -7.65 -25.36 2.54
C ASP A 34 -8.26 -23.94 2.49
N ALA A 35 -7.74 -23.15 1.56
CA ALA A 35 -8.14 -21.74 1.39
C ALA A 35 -8.77 -21.50 0.03
N LEU A 36 -9.96 -20.88 0.02
CA LEU A 36 -10.68 -20.41 -1.16
C LEU A 36 -10.58 -18.90 -1.27
N VAL A 37 -10.08 -18.40 -2.40
CA VAL A 37 -10.04 -16.96 -2.70
C VAL A 37 -11.23 -16.58 -3.58
N LEU A 38 -11.99 -15.56 -3.16
CA LEU A 38 -13.11 -15.00 -3.91
C LEU A 38 -12.75 -13.58 -4.39
N GLU A 39 -12.54 -13.41 -5.69
CA GLU A 39 -12.22 -12.11 -6.31
C GLU A 39 -13.40 -11.62 -7.15
N ARG A 40 -13.82 -10.38 -6.91
CA ARG A 40 -14.95 -9.76 -7.61
C ARG A 40 -14.65 -9.48 -9.08
N ALA A 41 -13.43 -9.00 -9.35
CA ALA A 41 -13.03 -8.58 -10.69
C ALA A 41 -12.40 -9.72 -11.49
N GLN A 42 -12.42 -9.59 -12.80
CA GLN A 42 -11.55 -10.35 -13.69
C GLN A 42 -10.16 -9.70 -13.74
N PHE A 43 -9.08 -10.48 -13.78
CA PHE A 43 -7.71 -9.98 -13.89
C PHE A 43 -7.20 -10.06 -15.34
N PRO A 44 -6.33 -9.13 -15.79
CA PRO A 44 -5.78 -8.02 -15.01
C PRO A 44 -6.79 -6.88 -14.81
N ARG A 45 -6.74 -6.23 -13.65
CA ARG A 45 -7.51 -5.03 -13.35
C ARG A 45 -6.61 -3.91 -12.85
N PHE A 46 -6.99 -2.67 -13.13
CA PHE A 46 -6.26 -1.53 -12.59
C PHE A 46 -6.43 -1.41 -11.06
N SER A 47 -5.34 -1.05 -10.38
CA SER A 47 -5.33 -0.57 -9.01
C SER A 47 -4.25 0.50 -8.86
N ILE A 48 -4.34 1.35 -7.84
CA ILE A 48 -3.28 2.30 -7.46
C ILE A 48 -2.34 1.68 -6.43
N GLY A 49 -1.14 2.27 -6.23
CA GLY A 49 -0.11 1.77 -5.32
C GLY A 49 0.96 0.98 -6.06
N GLU A 50 1.68 1.65 -6.95
CA GLU A 50 2.53 1.07 -8.01
C GLU A 50 4.03 1.16 -7.68
N SER A 51 4.39 1.70 -6.51
CA SER A 51 5.76 1.80 -6.03
C SER A 51 5.92 0.93 -4.78
N LEU A 52 6.56 -0.21 -4.89
CA LEU A 52 6.78 -1.12 -3.76
C LEU A 52 7.88 -0.60 -2.83
N LEU A 53 7.96 -1.16 -1.62
CA LEU A 53 9.05 -0.92 -0.69
C LEU A 53 9.85 -2.21 -0.47
N PRO A 54 11.16 -2.14 -0.22
CA PRO A 54 12.03 -3.32 -0.07
C PRO A 54 11.54 -4.35 0.96
N CYS A 55 10.89 -3.92 2.03
CA CYS A 55 10.32 -4.82 3.04
C CYS A 55 9.32 -5.83 2.46
N CYS A 56 8.61 -5.49 1.35
CA CYS A 56 7.71 -6.41 0.67
C CYS A 56 8.43 -7.67 0.17
N MET A 57 9.71 -7.55 -0.21
CA MET A 57 10.48 -8.66 -0.78
C MET A 57 10.65 -9.82 0.21
N THR A 58 10.76 -9.52 1.51
CA THR A 58 10.81 -10.56 2.54
C THR A 58 9.53 -11.38 2.60
N VAL A 59 8.37 -10.72 2.48
CA VAL A 59 7.08 -11.43 2.52
C VAL A 59 6.83 -12.19 1.21
N LEU A 60 7.26 -11.64 0.06
CA LEU A 60 7.22 -12.35 -1.22
C LEU A 60 8.10 -13.60 -1.21
N GLU A 61 9.25 -13.56 -0.54
CA GLU A 61 10.11 -14.73 -0.35
C GLU A 61 9.42 -15.80 0.50
N GLN A 62 8.83 -15.43 1.62
CA GLN A 62 8.04 -16.33 2.46
C GLN A 62 6.90 -17.00 1.68
N ALA A 63 6.23 -16.25 0.81
CA ALA A 63 5.13 -16.75 -0.01
C ALA A 63 5.61 -17.55 -1.26
N GLY A 64 6.93 -17.65 -1.50
CA GLY A 64 7.48 -18.32 -2.70
C GLY A 64 7.19 -17.61 -4.01
N MET A 65 7.13 -16.26 -3.99
CA MET A 65 6.74 -15.43 -5.14
C MET A 65 7.90 -14.58 -5.68
N THR A 66 9.06 -14.57 -5.02
CA THR A 66 10.17 -13.67 -5.37
C THR A 66 10.71 -13.89 -6.79
N GLU A 67 10.89 -15.15 -7.21
CA GLU A 67 11.39 -15.51 -8.53
C GLU A 67 10.45 -14.98 -9.63
N ALA A 68 9.15 -15.26 -9.51
CA ALA A 68 8.14 -14.78 -10.46
C ALA A 68 8.15 -13.24 -10.59
N VAL A 69 8.28 -12.53 -9.47
CA VAL A 69 8.34 -11.05 -9.47
C VAL A 69 9.62 -10.54 -10.09
N ALA A 70 10.77 -11.18 -9.82
CA ALA A 70 12.08 -10.79 -10.36
C ALA A 70 12.14 -10.99 -11.88
N GLU A 71 11.54 -12.05 -12.41
CA GLU A 71 11.54 -12.39 -13.83
C GLU A 71 10.49 -11.63 -14.65
N ALA A 72 9.53 -10.94 -13.99
CA ALA A 72 8.44 -10.24 -14.66
C ALA A 72 8.87 -8.98 -15.45
N GLY A 73 10.13 -8.56 -15.33
CA GLY A 73 10.66 -7.39 -16.04
C GLY A 73 10.13 -6.05 -15.53
N PHE A 74 9.67 -5.98 -14.29
CA PHE A 74 9.26 -4.73 -13.66
C PHE A 74 10.44 -3.76 -13.49
N GLN A 75 10.13 -2.46 -13.41
CA GLN A 75 11.15 -1.45 -13.18
C GLN A 75 11.84 -1.66 -11.84
N PHE A 76 13.16 -1.82 -11.87
CA PHE A 76 13.96 -1.91 -10.65
C PHE A 76 13.83 -0.63 -9.81
N LYS A 77 13.79 -0.80 -8.49
CA LYS A 77 13.71 0.31 -7.54
C LYS A 77 14.71 0.11 -6.40
N ASN A 78 15.56 1.13 -6.20
CA ASN A 78 16.56 1.17 -5.12
C ASN A 78 16.36 2.36 -4.16
N GLY A 79 15.34 3.19 -4.33
CA GLY A 79 15.20 4.36 -3.48
C GLY A 79 13.99 5.22 -3.76
N ALA A 80 14.03 6.40 -3.15
CA ALA A 80 13.09 7.49 -3.39
C ALA A 80 13.86 8.80 -3.58
N ALA A 81 13.37 9.63 -4.47
CA ALA A 81 13.86 10.99 -4.72
C ALA A 81 12.79 12.00 -4.31
N PHE A 82 13.22 13.09 -3.72
CA PHE A 82 12.35 14.19 -3.29
C PHE A 82 12.83 15.49 -3.91
N ARG A 83 11.88 16.33 -4.35
CA ARG A 83 12.15 17.64 -4.95
C ARG A 83 11.25 18.71 -4.33
N ARG A 84 11.82 19.87 -4.01
CA ARG A 84 11.09 21.05 -3.55
C ARG A 84 11.90 22.32 -3.83
N ASN A 85 11.33 23.29 -4.54
CA ASN A 85 11.96 24.60 -4.82
C ASN A 85 13.39 24.49 -5.38
N GLY A 86 13.64 23.53 -6.28
CA GLY A 86 14.96 23.29 -6.87
C GLY A 86 15.89 22.41 -6.01
N HIS A 87 15.60 22.21 -4.73
CA HIS A 87 16.35 21.25 -3.91
C HIS A 87 15.96 19.82 -4.30
N TYR A 88 16.95 18.96 -4.50
CA TYR A 88 16.78 17.56 -4.83
C TYR A 88 17.56 16.70 -3.84
N THR A 89 16.92 15.72 -3.25
CA THR A 89 17.56 14.77 -2.32
C THR A 89 17.11 13.36 -2.60
N THR A 90 17.94 12.39 -2.23
CA THR A 90 17.66 10.97 -2.45
C THR A 90 17.91 10.15 -1.19
N PHE A 91 17.16 9.07 -1.10
CA PHE A 91 17.39 7.98 -0.15
C PHE A 91 17.65 6.71 -0.95
N ASP A 92 18.85 6.14 -0.80
CA ASP A 92 19.18 4.81 -1.29
C ASP A 92 18.77 3.79 -0.23
N PHE A 93 17.84 2.91 -0.58
CA PHE A 93 17.30 1.92 0.37
C PHE A 93 18.31 0.84 0.73
N SER A 94 19.45 0.77 0.06
CA SER A 94 20.58 -0.09 0.45
C SER A 94 21.36 0.52 1.63
N ASP A 95 21.34 1.87 1.76
CA ASP A 95 21.97 2.60 2.86
C ASP A 95 20.96 2.85 3.99
N LYS A 96 20.48 1.78 4.60
CA LYS A 96 19.50 1.81 5.70
C LYS A 96 20.03 1.15 6.96
N PHE A 97 19.45 1.50 8.11
CA PHE A 97 19.79 0.96 9.42
C PHE A 97 19.34 -0.49 9.60
N THR A 98 18.10 -0.80 9.25
CA THR A 98 17.49 -2.11 9.48
C THR A 98 18.00 -3.14 8.45
N PRO A 99 18.46 -4.34 8.88
CA PRO A 99 18.84 -5.42 7.96
C PRO A 99 17.70 -5.87 7.05
N GLY A 100 18.04 -6.48 5.91
CA GLY A 100 17.08 -7.03 4.94
C GLY A 100 17.21 -6.41 3.55
N PRO A 101 16.32 -6.76 2.58
CA PRO A 101 16.34 -6.23 1.23
C PRO A 101 16.46 -4.71 1.17
N GLY A 102 17.32 -4.21 0.27
CA GLY A 102 17.50 -2.78 -0.01
C GLY A 102 16.95 -2.35 -1.37
N THR A 103 16.37 -3.28 -2.13
CA THR A 103 15.84 -3.04 -3.47
C THR A 103 14.49 -3.72 -3.66
N THR A 104 13.72 -3.25 -4.63
CA THR A 104 12.40 -3.75 -4.96
C THR A 104 12.03 -3.33 -6.39
N PHE A 105 10.75 -3.16 -6.69
CA PHE A 105 10.25 -2.82 -8.02
C PHE A 105 9.18 -1.73 -7.99
N GLN A 106 9.05 -1.04 -9.12
CA GLN A 106 7.91 -0.22 -9.48
C GLN A 106 7.08 -1.00 -10.50
N VAL A 107 5.79 -1.19 -10.20
CA VAL A 107 4.97 -2.19 -10.86
C VAL A 107 3.62 -1.63 -11.34
N PRO A 108 3.24 -1.82 -12.61
CA PRO A 108 1.86 -1.67 -13.03
C PRO A 108 0.99 -2.69 -12.29
N ARG A 109 0.12 -2.23 -11.40
CA ARG A 109 -0.64 -3.08 -10.47
C ARG A 109 -1.51 -4.14 -11.15
N GLY A 110 -2.04 -3.85 -12.32
CA GLY A 110 -2.80 -4.86 -13.06
C GLY A 110 -1.99 -6.11 -13.37
N GLN A 111 -0.73 -5.92 -13.80
CA GLN A 111 0.20 -7.00 -14.10
C GLN A 111 0.71 -7.67 -12.82
N PHE A 112 1.10 -6.87 -11.84
CA PHE A 112 1.62 -7.36 -10.56
C PHE A 112 0.59 -8.18 -9.79
N ASP A 113 -0.63 -7.67 -9.62
CA ASP A 113 -1.68 -8.37 -8.89
C ASP A 113 -2.04 -9.71 -9.59
N LYS A 114 -2.12 -9.69 -10.95
CA LYS A 114 -2.34 -10.91 -11.72
C LYS A 114 -1.20 -11.92 -11.53
N LEU A 115 0.05 -11.48 -11.59
CA LEU A 115 1.21 -12.34 -11.39
C LEU A 115 1.17 -13.05 -10.03
N LEU A 116 0.86 -12.32 -8.95
CA LEU A 116 0.76 -12.90 -7.62
C LEU A 116 -0.38 -13.92 -7.53
N ALA A 117 -1.54 -13.61 -8.11
CA ALA A 117 -2.69 -14.52 -8.14
C ALA A 117 -2.41 -15.77 -8.97
N ASP A 118 -1.79 -15.64 -10.15
CA ASP A 118 -1.39 -16.77 -11.00
C ASP A 118 -0.35 -17.65 -10.29
N THR A 119 0.62 -17.04 -9.59
CA THR A 119 1.62 -17.77 -8.79
C THR A 119 0.96 -18.56 -7.66
N ALA A 120 0.03 -17.95 -6.92
CA ALA A 120 -0.74 -18.65 -5.89
C ALA A 120 -1.55 -19.82 -6.48
N SER A 121 -2.18 -19.62 -7.63
CA SER A 121 -2.90 -20.69 -8.35
C SER A 121 -1.97 -21.84 -8.77
N THR A 122 -0.76 -21.53 -9.25
CA THR A 122 0.26 -22.53 -9.59
C THR A 122 0.72 -23.33 -8.37
N GLN A 123 0.71 -22.71 -7.19
CA GLN A 123 0.96 -23.39 -5.91
C GLN A 123 -0.23 -24.24 -5.43
N GLY A 124 -1.34 -24.25 -6.19
CA GLY A 124 -2.53 -25.06 -5.92
C GLY A 124 -3.59 -24.36 -5.06
N VAL A 125 -3.59 -23.04 -5.01
CA VAL A 125 -4.68 -22.24 -4.40
C VAL A 125 -5.85 -22.15 -5.36
N GLU A 126 -7.07 -22.36 -4.88
CA GLU A 126 -8.29 -22.11 -5.64
C GLU A 126 -8.66 -20.63 -5.58
N ILE A 127 -8.65 -19.96 -6.74
CA ILE A 127 -9.09 -18.56 -6.90
C ILE A 127 -10.27 -18.51 -7.85
N ARG A 128 -11.41 -17.98 -7.39
CA ARG A 128 -12.61 -17.77 -8.20
C ARG A 128 -12.79 -16.30 -8.50
N TYR A 129 -12.76 -15.97 -9.77
CA TYR A 129 -13.02 -14.62 -10.27
C TYR A 129 -14.51 -14.39 -10.54
N GLY A 130 -14.95 -13.12 -10.60
CA GLY A 130 -16.34 -12.76 -10.80
C GLY A 130 -17.24 -13.09 -9.60
N GLN A 131 -16.67 -13.19 -8.38
CA GLN A 131 -17.37 -13.59 -7.17
C GLN A 131 -17.50 -12.44 -6.19
N THR A 132 -18.71 -12.00 -5.94
CA THR A 132 -19.00 -10.90 -5.02
C THR A 132 -19.59 -11.43 -3.72
N VAL A 133 -18.91 -11.20 -2.60
CA VAL A 133 -19.47 -11.46 -1.27
C VAL A 133 -20.49 -10.38 -0.95
N THR A 134 -21.72 -10.78 -0.71
CA THR A 134 -22.87 -9.88 -0.51
C THR A 134 -23.40 -9.87 0.93
N ALA A 135 -23.15 -10.92 1.70
CA ALA A 135 -23.52 -11.00 3.11
C ALA A 135 -22.55 -11.93 3.86
N VAL A 136 -22.49 -11.73 5.17
CA VAL A 136 -21.74 -12.57 6.10
C VAL A 136 -22.56 -12.82 7.35
N ASP A 137 -22.54 -14.06 7.85
CA ASP A 137 -23.12 -14.48 9.12
C ASP A 137 -22.00 -15.05 10.00
N LEU A 138 -21.82 -14.47 11.17
CA LEU A 138 -20.81 -14.87 12.16
C LEU A 138 -21.44 -15.44 13.43
N SER A 139 -22.75 -15.77 13.43
CA SER A 139 -23.45 -16.28 14.62
C SER A 139 -22.95 -17.65 15.06
N ALA A 140 -22.45 -18.46 14.11
CA ALA A 140 -21.78 -19.73 14.32
C ALA A 140 -20.42 -19.73 13.58
N GLU A 141 -20.02 -20.83 12.94
CA GLU A 141 -18.92 -20.78 11.96
C GLU A 141 -19.27 -19.81 10.84
N PRO A 142 -18.31 -18.99 10.40
CA PRO A 142 -18.53 -17.98 9.37
C PRO A 142 -19.19 -18.54 8.11
N ARG A 143 -20.28 -17.91 7.67
CA ARG A 143 -20.96 -18.24 6.42
C ARG A 143 -21.09 -17.02 5.54
N LEU A 144 -20.64 -17.14 4.31
CA LEU A 144 -20.70 -16.10 3.29
C LEU A 144 -21.83 -16.40 2.30
N THR A 145 -22.53 -15.35 1.88
CA THR A 145 -23.37 -15.38 0.67
C THR A 145 -22.60 -14.74 -0.46
N VAL A 146 -22.48 -15.47 -1.56
CA VAL A 146 -21.69 -15.07 -2.73
C VAL A 146 -22.59 -15.01 -3.95
N ALA A 147 -22.47 -13.95 -4.74
CA ALA A 147 -23.10 -13.83 -6.05
C ALA A 147 -22.02 -13.90 -7.15
N ASP A 148 -22.17 -14.78 -8.13
CA ASP A 148 -21.30 -14.81 -9.30
C ASP A 148 -21.72 -13.74 -10.34
N GLU A 149 -20.89 -13.55 -11.37
CA GLU A 149 -21.14 -12.60 -12.45
C GLU A 149 -22.41 -12.89 -13.28
N ASN A 150 -22.94 -14.10 -13.20
CA ASN A 150 -24.19 -14.51 -13.86
C ASN A 150 -25.42 -14.34 -12.97
N GLY A 151 -25.24 -13.81 -11.75
CA GLY A 151 -26.30 -13.60 -10.77
C GLY A 151 -26.70 -14.85 -9.99
N ARG A 152 -25.97 -15.99 -10.13
CA ARG A 152 -26.18 -17.15 -9.29
C ARG A 152 -25.70 -16.86 -7.87
N VAL A 153 -26.55 -17.15 -6.90
CA VAL A 153 -26.24 -16.97 -5.47
C VAL A 153 -25.99 -18.34 -4.83
N TYR A 154 -24.93 -18.44 -4.03
CA TYR A 154 -24.58 -19.64 -3.28
C TYR A 154 -23.95 -19.25 -1.92
N SER A 155 -23.75 -20.25 -1.05
CA SER A 155 -23.14 -20.03 0.27
C SER A 155 -21.87 -20.85 0.42
N VAL A 156 -20.88 -20.25 1.07
CA VAL A 156 -19.64 -20.90 1.50
C VAL A 156 -19.54 -20.76 3.02
N GLN A 157 -19.21 -21.84 3.69
CA GLN A 157 -18.93 -21.89 5.12
C GLN A 157 -17.43 -22.08 5.33
N ALA A 158 -16.85 -21.36 6.27
CA ALA A 158 -15.43 -21.43 6.60
C ALA A 158 -15.22 -21.42 8.11
N LYS A 159 -14.08 -21.92 8.56
CA LYS A 159 -13.66 -21.77 9.97
C LYS A 159 -13.22 -20.33 10.27
N TYR A 160 -12.65 -19.64 9.25
CA TYR A 160 -12.14 -18.28 9.39
C TYR A 160 -12.22 -17.48 8.08
N LEU A 161 -12.30 -16.14 8.20
CA LEU A 161 -12.34 -15.21 7.07
C LEU A 161 -11.13 -14.26 7.08
N LEU A 162 -10.51 -14.06 5.93
CA LEU A 162 -9.53 -13.01 5.72
C LEU A 162 -10.10 -11.99 4.72
N ASP A 163 -10.30 -10.76 5.14
CA ASP A 163 -10.72 -9.69 4.23
C ASP A 163 -9.50 -8.99 3.63
N ALA A 164 -9.17 -9.35 2.40
CA ALA A 164 -8.13 -8.79 1.55
C ALA A 164 -8.72 -7.91 0.43
N SER A 165 -9.94 -7.43 0.58
CA SER A 165 -10.69 -6.70 -0.46
C SER A 165 -10.16 -5.27 -0.72
N GLY A 166 -9.16 -4.83 0.02
CA GLY A 166 -8.52 -3.52 -0.14
C GLY A 166 -9.52 -2.37 0.01
N PHE A 167 -9.62 -1.49 -0.99
CA PHE A 167 -10.61 -0.40 -0.99
C PHE A 167 -12.08 -0.89 -1.06
N GLY A 168 -12.29 -2.17 -1.34
CA GLY A 168 -13.61 -2.81 -1.27
C GLY A 168 -14.17 -2.83 0.14
N ARG A 169 -13.33 -3.00 1.18
CA ARG A 169 -13.68 -2.99 2.60
C ARG A 169 -14.94 -3.81 2.87
N VAL A 170 -14.94 -5.08 2.40
CA VAL A 170 -16.15 -5.90 2.37
C VAL A 170 -16.67 -6.21 3.77
N LEU A 171 -15.85 -6.81 4.63
CA LEU A 171 -16.26 -7.08 6.01
C LEU A 171 -16.49 -5.81 6.84
N PRO A 172 -15.65 -4.76 6.76
CA PRO A 172 -15.94 -3.51 7.47
C PRO A 172 -17.32 -2.93 7.17
N ARG A 173 -17.75 -2.98 5.91
CA ARG A 173 -19.10 -2.50 5.51
C ARG A 173 -20.21 -3.43 5.97
N LEU A 174 -20.07 -4.73 5.76
CA LEU A 174 -21.07 -5.72 6.12
C LEU A 174 -21.27 -5.84 7.64
N LEU A 175 -20.21 -5.65 8.42
CA LEU A 175 -20.19 -5.76 9.87
C LEU A 175 -20.27 -4.39 10.59
N GLN A 176 -20.38 -3.27 9.84
CA GLN A 176 -20.45 -1.91 10.37
C GLN A 176 -19.24 -1.55 11.26
N LEU A 177 -18.05 -1.94 10.83
CA LEU A 177 -16.78 -1.68 11.54
C LEU A 177 -16.09 -0.37 11.10
N GLU A 178 -16.59 0.30 10.05
CA GLU A 178 -15.94 1.50 9.51
C GLU A 178 -15.96 2.64 10.53
N CYS A 179 -14.79 3.26 10.72
CA CYS A 179 -14.61 4.45 11.54
C CYS A 179 -14.03 5.58 10.68
N PRO A 180 -14.33 6.86 11.02
CA PRO A 180 -13.67 7.99 10.38
C PRO A 180 -12.15 7.93 10.54
N SER A 181 -11.42 8.28 9.49
CA SER A 181 -9.97 8.44 9.59
C SER A 181 -9.60 9.61 10.50
N SER A 182 -8.50 9.46 11.24
CA SER A 182 -7.88 10.57 11.98
C SER A 182 -7.09 11.53 11.08
N LEU A 183 -6.75 11.09 9.85
CA LEU A 183 -6.03 11.93 8.88
C LEU A 183 -6.98 12.86 8.15
N PRO A 184 -6.55 14.09 7.83
CA PRO A 184 -7.32 15.01 7.01
C PRO A 184 -7.67 14.40 5.64
N ALA A 185 -8.86 14.72 5.14
CA ALA A 185 -9.30 14.23 3.84
C ALA A 185 -8.37 14.73 2.73
N ARG A 186 -7.93 13.82 1.88
CA ARG A 186 -7.12 14.10 0.68
C ARG A 186 -7.82 13.56 -0.57
N SER A 187 -7.47 14.15 -1.70
CA SER A 187 -7.89 13.68 -3.01
C SER A 187 -6.70 13.58 -3.93
N ALA A 188 -6.75 12.65 -4.85
CA ALA A 188 -5.74 12.50 -5.89
C ALA A 188 -6.38 12.61 -7.27
N ILE A 189 -5.64 13.19 -8.24
CA ILE A 189 -5.90 13.06 -9.67
C ILE A 189 -4.66 12.37 -10.25
N PHE A 190 -4.85 11.34 -11.06
CA PHE A 190 -3.74 10.52 -11.55
C PHE A 190 -4.05 9.86 -12.89
N THR A 191 -2.97 9.47 -13.58
CA THR A 191 -3.02 8.77 -14.86
C THR A 191 -1.74 7.97 -15.09
N HIS A 192 -1.66 7.27 -16.22
CA HIS A 192 -0.42 6.79 -16.82
C HIS A 192 -0.06 7.63 -18.04
N ILE A 193 1.23 7.88 -18.20
CA ILE A 193 1.81 8.64 -19.30
C ILE A 193 2.89 7.84 -20.02
N GLU A 194 3.02 8.02 -21.31
CA GLU A 194 4.28 7.84 -22.03
C GLU A 194 5.13 9.05 -21.69
N ASP A 195 6.24 8.83 -20.98
CA ASP A 195 6.90 9.94 -20.30
C ASP A 195 7.82 10.75 -21.22
N ASN A 196 8.44 10.12 -22.22
CA ASN A 196 9.36 10.73 -23.19
C ASN A 196 10.47 11.57 -22.53
N ILE A 197 10.88 11.20 -21.30
CA ILE A 197 11.89 11.91 -20.53
C ILE A 197 13.25 11.66 -21.14
N SER A 198 13.92 12.71 -21.59
CA SER A 198 15.27 12.70 -22.17
C SER A 198 16.34 13.24 -21.22
N ASP A 199 15.98 13.70 -20.03
CA ASP A 199 16.90 14.21 -19.02
C ASP A 199 17.76 13.05 -18.47
N PRO A 200 19.11 13.05 -18.67
CA PRO A 200 19.97 12.00 -18.18
C PRO A 200 20.11 11.94 -16.66
N GLU A 201 19.75 13.02 -15.95
CA GLU A 201 19.77 13.10 -14.49
C GLU A 201 18.50 12.49 -13.85
N PHE A 202 17.49 12.15 -14.66
CA PHE A 202 16.28 11.49 -14.16
C PHE A 202 16.54 10.03 -13.84
N ASP A 203 16.61 9.70 -12.54
CA ASP A 203 16.86 8.33 -12.07
C ASP A 203 15.55 7.50 -12.06
N ARG A 204 15.38 6.65 -13.07
CA ARG A 204 14.22 5.75 -13.20
C ARG A 204 14.15 4.67 -12.11
N ASN A 205 15.24 4.45 -11.37
CA ASN A 205 15.26 3.49 -10.27
C ASN A 205 14.67 4.05 -8.95
N LYS A 206 14.15 5.27 -9.00
CA LYS A 206 13.50 5.92 -7.84
C LYS A 206 12.12 6.44 -8.22
N ILE A 207 11.19 6.35 -7.30
CA ILE A 207 10.01 7.21 -7.35
C ILE A 207 10.46 8.67 -7.12
N LEU A 208 9.96 9.60 -7.92
CA LEU A 208 10.13 11.02 -7.64
C LEU A 208 8.88 11.56 -6.95
N ILE A 209 9.08 12.13 -5.76
CA ILE A 209 8.06 12.86 -4.99
C ILE A 209 8.43 14.33 -5.06
N SER A 210 7.60 15.15 -5.72
CA SER A 210 7.78 16.59 -5.79
C SER A 210 6.77 17.29 -4.89
N VAL A 211 7.19 18.36 -4.23
CA VAL A 211 6.33 19.21 -3.41
C VAL A 211 6.07 20.51 -4.17
N HIS A 212 4.81 20.94 -4.18
CA HIS A 212 4.42 22.19 -4.85
C HIS A 212 5.17 23.40 -4.25
N PRO A 213 5.69 24.31 -5.09
CA PRO A 213 6.61 25.38 -4.63
C PRO A 213 5.99 26.34 -3.63
N ARG A 214 4.68 26.58 -3.68
CA ARG A 214 3.97 27.56 -2.83
C ARG A 214 3.04 26.93 -1.79
N ASN A 215 2.76 25.62 -1.90
CA ASN A 215 1.83 24.95 -0.98
C ASN A 215 2.33 23.55 -0.63
N LYS A 216 2.87 23.41 0.57
CA LYS A 216 3.45 22.15 1.05
C LYS A 216 2.44 20.98 1.17
N ASP A 217 1.14 21.26 1.15
CA ASP A 217 0.09 20.23 1.20
C ASP A 217 -0.16 19.59 -0.17
N ILE A 218 0.32 20.20 -1.25
CA ILE A 218 0.24 19.65 -2.59
C ILE A 218 1.53 18.93 -2.91
N TRP A 219 1.45 17.67 -3.27
CA TRP A 219 2.61 16.91 -3.71
C TRP A 219 2.25 16.01 -4.89
N TYR A 220 3.27 15.63 -5.65
CA TYR A 220 3.16 14.86 -6.87
C TYR A 220 3.99 13.59 -6.76
N TRP A 221 3.54 12.53 -7.42
CA TRP A 221 4.37 11.37 -7.68
C TRP A 221 4.64 11.20 -9.16
N LEU A 222 5.84 10.73 -9.47
CA LEU A 222 6.21 10.22 -10.78
C LEU A 222 6.89 8.87 -10.56
N ILE A 223 6.24 7.79 -11.00
CA ILE A 223 6.68 6.41 -10.80
C ILE A 223 7.03 5.83 -12.16
N PRO A 224 8.32 5.73 -12.54
CA PRO A 224 8.73 5.12 -13.79
C PRO A 224 8.43 3.62 -13.85
N PHE A 225 8.07 3.15 -15.04
CA PHE A 225 7.98 1.75 -15.39
C PHE A 225 9.05 1.37 -16.42
N SER A 226 9.35 0.07 -16.56
CA SER A 226 10.42 -0.45 -17.42
C SER A 226 10.17 -0.25 -18.92
N ASN A 227 8.96 0.08 -19.31
CA ASN A 227 8.51 0.20 -20.70
C ASN A 227 8.48 1.66 -21.24
N GLY A 228 9.11 2.62 -20.55
CA GLY A 228 9.10 4.03 -20.97
C GLY A 228 7.82 4.78 -20.62
N THR A 229 7.01 4.21 -19.73
CA THR A 229 5.83 4.91 -19.18
C THR A 229 6.02 5.24 -17.72
N CYS A 230 5.19 6.13 -17.18
CA CYS A 230 5.16 6.48 -15.77
C CYS A 230 3.72 6.52 -15.24
N SER A 231 3.55 6.22 -13.96
CA SER A 231 2.40 6.68 -13.20
C SER A 231 2.66 8.11 -12.74
N LEU A 232 1.73 9.01 -13.01
CA LEU A 232 1.77 10.42 -12.61
C LEU A 232 0.52 10.75 -11.82
N GLY A 233 0.68 11.43 -10.71
CA GLY A 233 -0.46 11.94 -9.97
C GLY A 233 -0.12 13.08 -9.04
N VAL A 234 -1.17 13.75 -8.57
CA VAL A 234 -1.13 14.82 -7.58
C VAL A 234 -2.05 14.49 -6.43
N VAL A 235 -1.61 14.81 -5.23
CA VAL A 235 -2.42 14.73 -4.00
C VAL A 235 -2.53 16.11 -3.40
N ALA A 236 -3.72 16.47 -2.97
CA ALA A 236 -4.00 17.73 -2.28
C ALA A 236 -5.28 17.61 -1.43
N GLU A 237 -5.53 18.62 -0.63
CA GLU A 237 -6.84 18.78 0.00
C GLU A 237 -7.94 18.94 -1.06
N PRO A 238 -9.14 18.38 -0.84
CA PRO A 238 -10.22 18.40 -1.84
C PRO A 238 -10.55 19.79 -2.36
N HIS A 239 -10.51 20.82 -1.51
CA HIS A 239 -10.84 22.18 -1.89
C HIS A 239 -9.78 22.82 -2.83
N LEU A 240 -8.52 22.36 -2.77
CA LEU A 240 -7.45 22.83 -3.67
C LEU A 240 -7.61 22.28 -5.08
N LEU A 241 -8.02 21.00 -5.22
CA LEU A 241 -8.29 20.41 -6.53
C LEU A 241 -9.63 20.89 -7.12
N ALA A 242 -10.62 21.18 -6.28
CA ALA A 242 -11.93 21.67 -6.73
C ALA A 242 -11.90 23.05 -7.42
N ARG A 243 -10.78 23.79 -7.30
CA ARG A 243 -10.59 25.07 -8.00
C ARG A 243 -10.10 24.91 -9.44
N LEU A 244 -9.65 23.72 -9.81
CA LEU A 244 -9.17 23.43 -11.15
C LEU A 244 -10.35 23.24 -12.10
N GLU A 245 -10.29 23.89 -13.26
CA GLU A 245 -11.34 23.84 -14.26
C GLU A 245 -11.02 22.82 -15.37
N GLY A 246 -12.03 22.44 -16.13
CA GLY A 246 -11.90 21.56 -17.28
C GLY A 246 -11.95 20.06 -16.96
N SER A 247 -11.52 19.23 -17.88
CA SER A 247 -11.43 17.79 -17.72
C SER A 247 -10.37 17.40 -16.68
N LEU A 248 -10.41 16.17 -16.14
CA LEU A 248 -9.39 15.68 -15.21
C LEU A 248 -7.98 15.75 -15.79
N GLU A 249 -7.82 15.54 -17.10
CA GLU A 249 -6.52 15.68 -17.76
C GLU A 249 -6.06 17.15 -17.77
N GLN A 250 -6.95 18.09 -18.09
CA GLN A 250 -6.64 19.53 -18.05
C GLN A 250 -6.28 19.96 -16.63
N GLN A 251 -7.04 19.52 -15.64
CA GLN A 251 -6.77 19.79 -14.22
C GLN A 251 -5.39 19.26 -13.80
N LEU A 252 -5.07 18.01 -14.14
CA LEU A 252 -3.76 17.42 -13.84
C LEU A 252 -2.63 18.16 -14.53
N ARG A 253 -2.75 18.50 -15.82
CA ARG A 253 -1.75 19.28 -16.55
C ARG A 253 -1.55 20.67 -15.93
N THR A 254 -2.64 21.34 -15.59
CA THR A 254 -2.58 22.68 -14.98
C THR A 254 -1.77 22.66 -13.68
N ILE A 255 -2.08 21.74 -12.78
CA ILE A 255 -1.41 21.70 -11.48
C ILE A 255 0.02 21.14 -11.56
N VAL A 256 0.31 20.23 -12.49
CA VAL A 256 1.69 19.73 -12.74
C VAL A 256 2.58 20.86 -13.26
N ASN A 257 2.07 21.73 -14.11
CA ASN A 257 2.82 22.89 -14.65
C ASN A 257 3.08 23.98 -13.59
N GLU A 258 2.44 23.90 -12.42
CA GLU A 258 2.79 24.79 -11.29
C GLU A 258 4.08 24.38 -10.56
N GLU A 259 4.62 23.17 -10.83
CA GLU A 259 5.93 22.71 -10.35
C GLU A 259 6.94 22.73 -11.51
N PRO A 260 7.87 23.73 -11.54
CA PRO A 260 8.73 23.97 -12.71
C PRO A 260 9.61 22.78 -13.11
N GLY A 261 10.04 21.97 -12.14
CA GLY A 261 10.83 20.77 -12.41
C GLY A 261 10.04 19.67 -13.08
N LEU A 262 8.77 19.48 -12.73
CA LEU A 262 7.89 18.53 -13.41
C LEU A 262 7.43 19.06 -14.78
N GLU A 263 7.11 20.36 -14.89
CA GLU A 263 6.78 20.99 -16.16
C GLU A 263 7.89 20.75 -17.19
N ALA A 264 9.15 21.03 -16.81
CA ALA A 264 10.30 20.84 -17.70
C ALA A 264 10.52 19.35 -18.05
N LEU A 265 10.40 18.46 -17.05
CA LEU A 265 10.63 17.03 -17.21
C LEU A 265 9.58 16.36 -18.11
N LEU A 266 8.32 16.79 -18.00
CA LEU A 266 7.16 16.16 -18.63
C LEU A 266 6.63 16.93 -19.87
N LYS A 267 7.41 17.87 -20.41
CA LYS A 267 7.01 18.72 -21.55
C LYS A 267 6.56 17.92 -22.78
N ASP A 268 7.15 16.75 -23.02
CA ASP A 268 6.86 15.88 -24.17
C ASP A 268 6.00 14.66 -23.78
N ALA A 269 5.52 14.62 -22.53
CA ALA A 269 4.73 13.51 -22.02
C ALA A 269 3.32 13.45 -22.64
N ARG A 270 2.82 12.22 -22.85
CA ARG A 270 1.50 11.95 -23.40
C ARG A 270 0.68 11.08 -22.46
N VAL A 271 -0.56 11.46 -22.23
CA VAL A 271 -1.51 10.63 -21.45
C VAL A 271 -1.88 9.40 -22.29
N ILE A 272 -1.72 8.22 -21.70
CA ILE A 272 -2.02 6.92 -22.32
C ILE A 272 -3.15 6.16 -21.64
N ARG A 273 -3.68 6.70 -20.55
CA ARG A 273 -4.80 6.17 -19.79
C ARG A 273 -5.69 7.31 -19.32
N ASP A 274 -7.01 7.13 -19.34
CA ASP A 274 -7.93 8.13 -18.81
C ASP A 274 -7.57 8.53 -17.39
N CYS A 275 -7.55 9.83 -17.13
CA CYS A 275 -7.32 10.36 -15.81
C CYS A 275 -8.43 9.93 -14.85
N ALA A 276 -8.06 9.56 -13.65
CA ALA A 276 -8.97 9.13 -12.60
C ALA A 276 -8.77 9.97 -11.34
N THR A 277 -9.75 9.93 -10.45
CA THR A 277 -9.68 10.58 -9.14
C THR A 277 -9.96 9.57 -8.02
N LEU A 278 -9.27 9.75 -6.90
CA LEU A 278 -9.53 9.02 -5.65
C LEU A 278 -9.75 10.07 -4.56
N LYS A 279 -10.83 9.92 -3.80
CA LYS A 279 -11.25 10.90 -2.79
C LYS A 279 -11.46 10.23 -1.45
N GLY A 280 -10.99 10.87 -0.37
CA GLY A 280 -11.24 10.43 0.99
C GLY A 280 -10.79 8.98 1.25
N TYR A 281 -9.63 8.64 0.80
CA TYR A 281 -9.15 7.26 0.78
C TYR A 281 -8.64 6.74 2.13
N SER A 282 -8.26 7.63 3.05
CA SER A 282 -7.82 7.22 4.39
C SER A 282 -9.00 6.66 5.18
N ALA A 283 -8.80 5.52 5.81
CA ALA A 283 -9.87 4.78 6.45
C ALA A 283 -9.35 4.00 7.66
N ASN A 284 -10.18 3.90 8.69
CA ASN A 284 -9.93 3.17 9.92
C ASN A 284 -11.10 2.21 10.21
N VAL A 285 -10.89 1.29 11.14
CA VAL A 285 -11.93 0.38 11.65
C VAL A 285 -11.93 0.33 13.18
N SER A 286 -13.06 -0.07 13.74
CA SER A 286 -13.22 -0.26 15.20
C SER A 286 -12.50 -1.50 15.72
N THR A 287 -12.28 -2.51 14.86
CA THR A 287 -11.50 -3.71 15.18
C THR A 287 -10.85 -4.27 13.91
N LEU A 288 -9.64 -4.79 14.02
CA LEU A 288 -8.89 -5.39 12.92
C LEU A 288 -9.10 -6.91 12.81
N ALA A 289 -9.49 -7.56 13.89
CA ALA A 289 -9.69 -9.00 13.91
C ALA A 289 -10.60 -9.44 15.04
N SER A 290 -11.05 -10.69 14.95
CA SER A 290 -11.74 -11.44 16.00
C SER A 290 -11.32 -12.92 15.92
N ASP A 291 -11.97 -13.77 16.68
CA ASP A 291 -11.85 -15.22 16.58
C ASP A 291 -12.37 -15.83 15.25
N LYS A 292 -13.01 -15.01 14.40
CA LYS A 292 -13.68 -15.45 13.14
C LYS A 292 -13.21 -14.75 11.88
N PHE A 293 -12.56 -13.59 12.01
CA PHE A 293 -12.06 -12.85 10.85
C PHE A 293 -10.84 -11.99 11.17
N ALA A 294 -10.05 -11.67 10.16
CA ALA A 294 -9.04 -10.59 10.18
C ALA A 294 -9.13 -9.75 8.91
N LEU A 295 -8.86 -8.45 9.06
CA LEU A 295 -8.86 -7.44 8.00
C LEU A 295 -7.41 -7.18 7.56
N LEU A 296 -7.12 -7.34 6.27
CA LEU A 296 -5.76 -7.22 5.73
C LEU A 296 -5.59 -5.92 4.94
N GLY A 297 -4.48 -5.23 5.18
CA GLY A 297 -4.13 -4.02 4.45
C GLY A 297 -5.25 -2.98 4.45
N ASN A 298 -5.60 -2.45 3.27
CA ASN A 298 -6.60 -1.38 3.13
C ASN A 298 -8.02 -1.78 3.55
N ALA A 299 -8.33 -3.06 3.69
CA ALA A 299 -9.59 -3.48 4.28
C ALA A 299 -9.69 -3.07 5.76
N GLY A 300 -8.57 -3.10 6.49
CA GLY A 300 -8.47 -2.60 7.86
C GLY A 300 -8.07 -1.13 7.93
N GLU A 301 -6.85 -0.83 7.53
CA GLU A 301 -6.22 0.48 7.69
C GLU A 301 -5.63 0.98 6.38
N PHE A 302 -5.95 2.20 6.00
CA PHE A 302 -5.25 2.91 4.93
C PHE A 302 -4.92 4.33 5.36
N LEU A 303 -3.65 4.70 5.20
CA LEU A 303 -3.12 6.01 5.59
C LEU A 303 -3.14 6.99 4.42
N ASP A 304 -2.01 7.01 3.69
CA ASP A 304 -1.72 7.97 2.63
C ASP A 304 -0.67 7.38 1.68
N PRO A 305 -0.71 7.68 0.37
CA PRO A 305 0.22 7.10 -0.59
C PRO A 305 1.63 7.68 -0.56
N VAL A 306 1.89 8.77 0.19
CA VAL A 306 3.14 9.54 0.10
C VAL A 306 4.42 8.72 0.33
N PHE A 307 4.37 7.72 1.21
CA PHE A 307 5.52 6.85 1.49
C PHE A 307 5.37 5.43 0.90
N SER A 308 4.45 5.24 -0.03
CA SER A 308 4.25 3.94 -0.71
C SER A 308 3.97 2.75 0.23
N SER A 309 3.46 3.01 1.44
CA SER A 309 3.32 2.01 2.52
C SER A 309 2.20 0.97 2.31
N GLY A 310 1.20 1.27 1.45
CA GLY A 310 -0.03 0.49 1.37
C GLY A 310 0.16 -1.00 1.04
N VAL A 311 0.99 -1.33 0.04
CA VAL A 311 1.27 -2.73 -0.32
C VAL A 311 2.10 -3.43 0.76
N THR A 312 3.02 -2.71 1.40
CA THR A 312 3.82 -3.25 2.52
C THR A 312 2.93 -3.60 3.71
N ILE A 313 2.03 -2.70 4.11
CA ILE A 313 1.04 -2.97 5.17
C ILE A 313 0.17 -4.17 4.77
N ALA A 314 -0.28 -4.24 3.52
CA ALA A 314 -1.11 -5.32 3.02
C ALA A 314 -0.42 -6.69 3.10
N MET A 315 0.83 -6.79 2.66
CA MET A 315 1.59 -8.05 2.71
C MET A 315 2.01 -8.43 4.13
N HIS A 316 2.44 -7.45 4.93
CA HIS A 316 2.81 -7.69 6.33
C HIS A 316 1.61 -8.16 7.17
N SER A 317 0.44 -7.54 6.98
CA SER A 317 -0.79 -7.99 7.64
C SER A 317 -1.18 -9.40 7.23
N ALA A 318 -0.97 -9.79 5.97
CA ALA A 318 -1.21 -11.15 5.50
C ALA A 318 -0.29 -12.16 6.21
N SER A 319 1.00 -11.87 6.31
CA SER A 319 1.96 -12.72 7.02
C SER A 319 1.58 -12.90 8.49
N LEU A 320 1.34 -11.81 9.23
CA LEU A 320 0.93 -11.86 10.64
C LEU A 320 -0.38 -12.63 10.85
N ALA A 321 -1.39 -12.37 10.01
CA ALA A 321 -2.68 -13.05 10.14
C ALA A 321 -2.57 -14.55 9.84
N CYS A 322 -1.76 -14.94 8.86
CA CYS A 322 -1.54 -16.35 8.55
C CYS A 322 -0.84 -17.09 9.68
N ASP A 323 0.16 -16.47 10.32
CA ASP A 323 0.86 -17.08 11.47
C ASP A 323 -0.11 -17.30 12.64
N CYS A 324 -0.94 -16.32 12.98
CA CYS A 324 -1.97 -16.44 14.01
C CYS A 324 -3.00 -17.51 13.64
N LEU A 325 -3.49 -17.49 12.39
CA LEU A 325 -4.53 -18.41 11.94
C LEU A 325 -4.05 -19.87 11.92
N VAL A 326 -2.85 -20.13 11.47
CA VAL A 326 -2.26 -21.48 11.47
C VAL A 326 -2.15 -22.03 12.89
N ARG A 327 -1.77 -21.22 13.87
CA ARG A 327 -1.75 -21.58 15.29
C ARG A 327 -3.16 -21.90 15.78
N GLN A 328 -4.13 -21.04 15.51
CA GLN A 328 -5.55 -21.27 15.89
C GLN A 328 -6.11 -22.56 15.28
N LEU A 329 -5.86 -22.81 13.99
CA LEU A 329 -6.34 -24.03 13.33
C LEU A 329 -5.69 -25.33 13.88
N LYS A 330 -4.48 -25.21 14.45
CA LYS A 330 -3.81 -26.29 15.18
C LYS A 330 -4.31 -26.46 16.63
N GLY A 331 -5.25 -25.64 17.08
CA GLY A 331 -5.84 -25.68 18.41
C GLY A 331 -5.07 -24.91 19.48
N GLU A 332 -4.11 -24.07 19.09
CA GLU A 332 -3.43 -23.16 20.01
C GLU A 332 -4.33 -21.96 20.37
N ALA A 333 -4.19 -21.46 21.58
CA ALA A 333 -4.85 -20.20 21.97
C ALA A 333 -4.18 -19.02 21.25
N VAL A 334 -4.97 -18.19 20.57
CA VAL A 334 -4.53 -16.97 19.90
C VAL A 334 -5.33 -15.79 20.40
N ASP A 335 -4.66 -14.78 20.89
CA ASP A 335 -5.25 -13.48 21.18
C ASP A 335 -5.05 -12.56 19.97
N TRP A 336 -6.07 -12.44 19.13
CA TRP A 336 -6.01 -11.65 17.91
C TRP A 336 -5.71 -10.16 18.12
N GLN A 337 -6.02 -9.65 19.31
CA GLN A 337 -5.64 -8.28 19.66
C GLN A 337 -4.12 -8.18 19.91
N GLN A 338 -3.56 -9.07 20.73
CA GLN A 338 -2.16 -9.04 21.11
C GLN A 338 -1.22 -9.65 20.06
N ASP A 339 -1.68 -10.72 19.38
CA ASP A 339 -0.84 -11.47 18.45
C ASP A 339 -0.89 -10.91 17.02
N TYR A 340 -1.97 -10.18 16.65
CA TYR A 340 -2.17 -9.62 15.30
C TYR A 340 -2.31 -8.10 15.29
N ALA A 341 -3.35 -7.57 15.97
CA ALA A 341 -3.72 -6.16 15.81
C ALA A 341 -2.65 -5.21 16.36
N GLU A 342 -2.14 -5.44 17.57
CA GLU A 342 -1.10 -4.60 18.19
C GLU A 342 0.21 -4.65 17.40
N PRO A 343 0.76 -5.82 17.01
CA PRO A 343 1.93 -5.89 16.15
C PRO A 343 1.74 -5.18 14.82
N LEU A 344 0.59 -5.36 14.14
CA LEU A 344 0.32 -4.65 12.89
C LEU A 344 0.30 -3.14 13.10
N MET A 345 -0.37 -2.67 14.15
CA MET A 345 -0.52 -1.24 14.44
C MET A 345 0.78 -0.55 14.84
N LEU A 346 1.80 -1.25 15.30
CA LEU A 346 3.13 -0.67 15.52
C LEU A 346 3.66 0.00 14.25
N GLY A 347 3.70 -0.72 13.14
CA GLY A 347 4.19 -0.19 11.86
C GLY A 347 3.22 0.80 11.22
N VAL A 348 1.91 0.54 11.31
CA VAL A 348 0.87 1.48 10.83
C VAL A 348 1.00 2.82 11.55
N ASN A 349 1.16 2.85 12.88
CA ASN A 349 1.32 4.07 13.65
C ASN A 349 2.67 4.76 13.41
N THR A 350 3.72 3.98 13.13
CA THR A 350 4.99 4.54 12.68
C THR A 350 4.79 5.31 11.38
N PHE A 351 4.25 4.70 10.34
CA PHE A 351 3.95 5.42 9.08
C PHE A 351 3.01 6.60 9.29
N ARG A 352 1.97 6.47 10.13
CA ARG A 352 1.04 7.56 10.46
C ARG A 352 1.77 8.78 11.00
N THR A 353 2.72 8.60 11.93
CA THR A 353 3.54 9.67 12.50
C THR A 353 4.27 10.46 11.41
N TYR A 354 4.86 9.77 10.42
CA TYR A 354 5.58 10.43 9.33
C TYR A 354 4.64 11.07 8.29
N VAL A 355 3.48 10.48 8.04
CA VAL A 355 2.44 11.07 7.19
C VAL A 355 1.91 12.37 7.81
N GLU A 356 1.57 12.38 9.10
CA GLU A 356 1.14 13.58 9.81
C GLU A 356 2.20 14.67 9.72
N ALA A 357 3.46 14.32 10.00
CA ALA A 357 4.58 15.26 9.96
C ALA A 357 4.95 15.70 8.54
N TRP A 358 4.64 14.94 7.50
CA TRP A 358 4.77 15.37 6.12
C TRP A 358 3.84 16.53 5.81
N TYR A 359 2.57 16.42 6.20
CA TYR A 359 1.55 17.43 5.90
C TYR A 359 1.69 18.69 6.76
N ASP A 360 2.16 18.59 8.01
CA ASP A 360 2.46 19.79 8.81
C ASP A 360 3.81 20.44 8.44
N GLY A 361 4.61 19.78 7.59
CA GLY A 361 5.87 20.26 7.04
C GLY A 361 7.11 19.86 7.84
N ARG A 362 6.98 19.37 9.08
CA ARG A 362 8.12 18.97 9.92
C ARG A 362 8.97 17.89 9.26
N PHE A 363 8.36 16.87 8.67
CA PHE A 363 9.14 15.82 8.01
C PHE A 363 9.76 16.29 6.70
N GLN A 364 9.13 17.25 5.99
CA GLN A 364 9.75 17.88 4.82
C GLN A 364 11.02 18.65 5.21
N GLU A 365 11.04 19.34 6.36
CA GLU A 365 12.26 19.98 6.87
C GLU A 365 13.41 18.99 7.05
N VAL A 366 13.12 17.80 7.59
CA VAL A 366 14.13 16.74 7.77
C VAL A 366 14.58 16.11 6.43
N ILE A 367 13.64 15.86 5.51
CA ILE A 367 13.95 15.27 4.19
C ILE A 367 14.87 16.16 3.37
N PHE A 368 14.65 17.48 3.41
CA PHE A 368 15.41 18.46 2.63
C PHE A 368 16.58 19.11 3.39
N PHE A 369 16.90 18.63 4.59
CA PHE A 369 18.05 19.12 5.35
C PHE A 369 19.35 18.58 4.76
N GLU A 370 20.27 19.47 4.32
CA GLU A 370 21.47 19.11 3.57
C GLU A 370 22.53 18.42 4.44
N ASP A 371 22.74 18.91 5.67
CA ASP A 371 23.77 18.41 6.59
C ASP A 371 23.28 17.31 7.52
N ALA A 372 22.41 16.43 7.02
CA ALA A 372 21.82 15.34 7.80
C ALA A 372 22.88 14.39 8.37
N ASN A 373 22.81 14.09 9.67
CA ASN A 373 23.65 13.07 10.27
C ASN A 373 23.42 11.72 9.56
N PRO A 374 24.48 11.05 9.04
CA PRO A 374 24.34 9.82 8.25
C PRO A 374 23.57 8.71 8.97
N LYS A 375 23.78 8.50 10.29
CA LYS A 375 23.09 7.49 11.07
C LYS A 375 21.58 7.78 11.19
N ILE A 376 21.22 9.05 11.38
CA ILE A 376 19.82 9.48 11.43
C ILE A 376 19.19 9.26 10.05
N LYS A 377 19.88 9.64 8.97
CA LYS A 377 19.42 9.42 7.60
C LYS A 377 19.19 7.93 7.33
N GLN A 378 20.09 7.03 7.75
CA GLN A 378 19.93 5.59 7.64
C GLN A 378 18.72 5.05 8.41
N MET A 379 18.46 5.55 9.63
CA MET A 379 17.30 5.15 10.44
C MET A 379 15.98 5.59 9.78
N ILE A 380 15.92 6.81 9.24
CA ILE A 380 14.78 7.32 8.47
C ILE A 380 14.63 6.54 7.16
N CYS A 381 15.74 6.26 6.46
CA CYS A 381 15.76 5.46 5.24
C CYS A 381 15.14 4.07 5.45
N SER A 382 15.35 3.44 6.62
CA SER A 382 14.71 2.17 6.96
C SER A 382 13.19 2.27 6.93
N ILE A 383 12.61 3.36 7.44
CA ILE A 383 11.16 3.56 7.42
C ILE A 383 10.66 3.78 5.99
N LEU A 384 11.37 4.62 5.21
CA LEU A 384 11.06 4.86 3.80
C LEU A 384 11.22 3.59 2.93
N ALA A 385 12.05 2.62 3.37
CA ALA A 385 12.22 1.31 2.75
C ALA A 385 11.18 0.26 3.25
N GLY A 386 10.25 0.65 4.13
CA GLY A 386 9.16 -0.21 4.60
C GLY A 386 9.39 -0.89 5.94
N TYR A 387 10.54 -0.70 6.60
CA TYR A 387 10.89 -1.36 7.86
C TYR A 387 10.31 -0.63 9.09
N ALA A 388 9.00 -0.39 9.06
CA ALA A 388 8.28 0.36 10.09
C ALA A 388 7.94 -0.47 11.34
N TRP A 389 8.32 -1.76 11.37
CA TRP A 389 8.09 -2.70 12.48
C TRP A 389 9.37 -3.03 13.25
N ASP A 390 10.56 -2.55 12.82
CA ASP A 390 11.82 -2.80 13.53
C ASP A 390 11.95 -1.93 14.78
N SER A 391 11.58 -2.47 15.92
CA SER A 391 11.68 -1.79 17.22
C SER A 391 13.11 -1.47 17.68
N ASN A 392 14.15 -2.06 17.03
CA ASN A 392 15.53 -1.68 17.27
C ASN A 392 15.86 -0.31 16.68
N ASN A 393 15.08 0.16 15.70
CA ASN A 393 15.18 1.50 15.19
C ASN A 393 14.48 2.49 16.12
N PRO A 394 15.20 3.45 16.75
CA PRO A 394 14.59 4.44 17.65
C PRO A 394 13.50 5.30 16.97
N PHE A 395 13.56 5.45 15.64
CA PHE A 395 12.57 6.18 14.85
C PHE A 395 11.29 5.34 14.61
N VAL A 396 11.28 4.07 14.99
CA VAL A 396 10.10 3.21 15.08
C VAL A 396 9.60 3.14 16.52
N SER A 397 10.44 2.74 17.46
CA SER A 397 10.04 2.52 18.87
C SER A 397 9.61 3.79 19.60
N GLU A 398 10.15 4.96 19.24
CA GLU A 398 9.84 6.28 19.81
C GLU A 398 9.55 7.30 18.69
N SER A 399 8.81 6.91 17.63
CA SER A 399 8.72 7.63 16.36
C SER A 399 8.43 9.13 16.50
N ARG A 400 7.41 9.52 17.25
CA ARG A 400 7.03 10.93 17.44
C ARG A 400 8.13 11.72 18.15
N ARG A 401 8.62 11.21 19.27
CA ARG A 401 9.66 11.87 20.07
C ARG A 401 10.96 12.07 19.29
N ARG A 402 11.39 11.04 18.55
CA ARG A 402 12.63 11.09 17.76
C ARG A 402 12.51 12.02 16.56
N LEU A 403 11.37 12.02 15.90
CA LEU A 403 11.10 12.94 14.82
C LEU A 403 11.12 14.40 15.30
N ASP A 404 10.41 14.72 16.39
CA ASP A 404 10.40 16.08 16.96
C ASP A 404 11.80 16.55 17.35
N LEU A 405 12.63 15.66 17.92
CA LEU A 405 14.03 15.98 18.25
C LEU A 405 14.84 16.34 17.00
N VAL A 406 14.73 15.54 15.93
CA VAL A 406 15.49 15.80 14.70
C VAL A 406 15.01 17.08 14.01
N VAL A 407 13.71 17.35 14.00
CA VAL A 407 13.17 18.61 13.48
C VAL A 407 13.78 19.81 14.19
N ASN A 408 13.85 19.78 15.53
CA ASN A 408 14.48 20.86 16.29
C ASN A 408 15.96 21.00 15.95
N LEU A 409 16.71 19.89 15.86
CA LEU A 409 18.12 19.95 15.46
C LEU A 409 18.32 20.54 14.06
N CYS A 410 17.44 20.24 13.10
CA CYS A 410 17.50 20.85 11.77
C CYS A 410 17.23 22.36 11.82
N ARG A 411 16.29 22.80 12.65
CA ARG A 411 15.95 24.23 12.80
C ARG A 411 17.07 25.01 13.48
N ASP A 412 17.61 24.48 14.60
CA ASP A 412 18.73 25.10 15.32
C ASP A 412 19.93 25.28 14.38
N ALA A 413 20.28 24.27 13.58
CA ALA A 413 21.38 24.35 12.62
C ALA A 413 21.16 25.40 11.53
N VAL A 414 19.93 25.61 11.08
CA VAL A 414 19.58 26.66 10.10
C VAL A 414 19.68 28.05 10.75
N GLU A 415 19.24 28.21 12.02
CA GLU A 415 19.33 29.47 12.74
C GLU A 415 20.79 29.85 13.03
N GLU A 416 21.68 28.89 13.33
CA GLU A 416 23.12 29.13 13.55
C GLU A 416 23.87 29.53 12.26
N ALA A 417 23.32 29.14 11.08
CA ALA A 417 23.94 29.44 9.78
C ALA A 417 23.51 30.80 9.19
N LEU A 418 22.50 31.48 9.76
CA LEU A 418 21.99 32.80 9.38
C LEU A 418 22.63 33.92 10.22
#